data_a33f0c3be4073eb3d66dca88a2d8d705
#
_entry.id   a33f0c3be4073eb3d66dca88a2d8d705
#
_cell.length_a   1.000
_cell.length_b   1.000
_cell.length_c   1.000
_cell.angle_alpha   90.00
_cell.angle_beta   90.00
_cell.angle_gamma   90.00
#
_symmetry.space_group_name_H-M   'P 1'
#
loop_
_entity.id
_entity.type
_entity.pdbx_description
1 polymer ?
#
loop_
_entity_poly.entity_id
_entity_poly.type
_entity_poly.pdbx_seq_one_letter_code
_entity_poly.pdbx_strand_id
1 'polypeptide(L)'
;MRKMILALAILYPAAAFAQGPTTPAAPATPAPAPTVGGKPLVQVGPKKPAAPGKPLSVAQKLQACQDIDDATKERLTCYDGIFAPQPKPKPPAAKGVNDCRFLKEEDERLTCFNGFADKIPKLPR
;
A
#
# COMPACT_ATOMS: atom_id res chain seq x y z
N MET A 1 -22.79 38.68 18.97
CA MET A 1 -23.74 38.57 20.08
C MET A 1 -24.55 37.29 19.86
N ARG A 2 -24.73 36.45 20.86
CA ARG A 2 -25.40 35.16 20.95
C ARG A 2 -24.71 33.98 20.22
N LYS A 3 -23.83 33.37 20.99
CA LYS A 3 -23.25 32.04 20.77
C LYS A 3 -24.33 30.99 21.01
N MET A 4 -24.75 30.25 19.97
CA MET A 4 -25.51 29.00 20.14
C MET A 4 -24.56 27.84 20.03
N ILE A 5 -24.25 27.24 21.18
CA ILE A 5 -23.53 25.97 21.28
C ILE A 5 -24.59 24.87 21.18
N LEU A 6 -24.65 24.18 20.05
CA LEU A 6 -25.42 22.95 19.89
C LEU A 6 -24.54 21.78 20.28
N ALA A 7 -24.77 21.26 21.50
CA ALA A 7 -24.18 20.00 21.95
C ALA A 7 -24.93 18.83 21.31
N LEU A 8 -24.29 18.14 20.36
CA LEU A 8 -24.79 16.89 19.80
C LEU A 8 -24.25 15.74 20.64
N ALA A 9 -25.09 15.19 21.51
CA ALA A 9 -24.80 13.96 22.23
C ALA A 9 -24.99 12.76 21.29
N ILE A 10 -23.87 12.14 20.88
CA ILE A 10 -23.88 10.91 20.08
C ILE A 10 -23.89 9.73 21.06
N LEU A 11 -25.04 9.07 21.18
CA LEU A 11 -25.17 7.77 21.85
C LEU A 11 -24.53 6.69 20.97
N TYR A 12 -23.43 6.09 21.41
CA TYR A 12 -22.86 4.89 20.82
C TYR A 12 -23.55 3.65 21.39
N PRO A 13 -24.17 2.77 20.59
CA PRO A 13 -24.54 1.45 21.07
C PRO A 13 -23.31 0.55 21.16
N ALA A 14 -23.06 0.01 22.36
CA ALA A 14 -22.05 -1.00 22.60
C ALA A 14 -22.48 -2.32 21.93
N ALA A 15 -21.82 -2.72 20.85
CA ALA A 15 -21.94 -4.05 20.29
C ALA A 15 -21.10 -5.03 21.13
N ALA A 16 -21.76 -5.86 21.90
CA ALA A 16 -21.14 -6.98 22.62
C ALA A 16 -20.77 -8.06 21.61
N PHE A 17 -19.48 -8.25 21.34
CA PHE A 17 -18.95 -9.39 20.62
C PHE A 17 -18.97 -10.61 21.55
N ALA A 18 -19.89 -11.54 21.32
CA ALA A 18 -19.89 -12.86 21.93
C ALA A 18 -18.69 -13.66 21.36
N GLN A 19 -17.67 -13.87 22.18
CA GLN A 19 -16.59 -14.81 21.89
C GLN A 19 -17.15 -16.23 22.08
N GLY A 20 -17.34 -16.96 20.99
CA GLY A 20 -17.66 -18.37 21.03
C GLY A 20 -16.47 -19.20 21.58
N PRO A 21 -16.74 -20.33 22.26
CA PRO A 21 -15.67 -21.17 22.81
C PRO A 21 -14.84 -21.78 21.68
N THR A 22 -13.54 -21.50 21.66
CA THR A 22 -12.56 -22.17 20.82
C THR A 22 -12.34 -23.59 21.36
N THR A 23 -12.92 -24.57 20.71
CA THR A 23 -12.59 -25.98 20.92
C THR A 23 -11.19 -26.24 20.36
N PRO A 24 -10.25 -26.82 21.13
CA PRO A 24 -8.96 -27.19 20.57
C PRO A 24 -9.15 -28.31 19.55
N ALA A 25 -8.79 -28.03 18.29
CA ALA A 25 -8.76 -29.04 17.25
C ALA A 25 -7.69 -30.08 17.58
N ALA A 26 -8.11 -31.35 17.71
CA ALA A 26 -7.21 -32.48 17.80
C ALA A 26 -6.30 -32.57 16.57
N PRO A 27 -5.05 -33.05 16.70
CA PRO A 27 -4.14 -33.19 15.57
C PRO A 27 -4.74 -34.16 14.55
N ALA A 28 -5.09 -33.64 13.36
CA ALA A 28 -5.55 -34.45 12.25
C ALA A 28 -4.42 -35.34 11.76
N THR A 29 -4.61 -36.63 11.85
CA THR A 29 -3.75 -37.64 11.23
C THR A 29 -3.71 -37.37 9.72
N PRO A 30 -2.54 -37.29 9.07
CA PRO A 30 -2.48 -37.01 7.63
C PRO A 30 -3.15 -38.16 6.87
N ALA A 31 -4.20 -37.83 6.13
CA ALA A 31 -4.85 -38.78 5.23
C ALA A 31 -3.88 -39.24 4.14
N PRO A 32 -3.90 -40.53 3.72
CA PRO A 32 -3.03 -41.03 2.66
C PRO A 32 -3.30 -40.25 1.35
N ALA A 33 -2.25 -39.88 0.66
CA ALA A 33 -2.34 -39.15 -0.60
C ALA A 33 -3.14 -39.93 -1.65
N PRO A 34 -4.05 -39.33 -2.40
CA PRO A 34 -4.79 -39.98 -3.47
C PRO A 34 -3.83 -40.42 -4.58
N THR A 35 -3.90 -41.69 -4.97
CA THR A 35 -3.13 -42.28 -6.07
C THR A 35 -4.06 -42.73 -7.19
N VAL A 36 -3.70 -42.47 -8.44
CA VAL A 36 -4.38 -42.98 -9.62
C VAL A 36 -3.40 -43.89 -10.38
N GLY A 37 -3.79 -45.15 -10.60
CA GLY A 37 -2.97 -46.10 -11.36
C GLY A 37 -1.62 -46.45 -10.72
N GLY A 38 -1.52 -46.45 -9.39
CA GLY A 38 -0.31 -46.84 -8.66
C GLY A 38 0.84 -45.84 -8.70
N LYS A 39 0.65 -44.67 -9.32
CA LYS A 39 1.64 -43.58 -9.30
C LYS A 39 1.15 -42.46 -8.39
N PRO A 40 2.01 -41.96 -7.47
CA PRO A 40 1.61 -40.82 -6.64
C PRO A 40 1.31 -39.63 -7.55
N LEU A 41 0.14 -39.02 -7.36
CA LEU A 41 -0.18 -37.72 -7.99
C LEU A 41 0.85 -36.70 -7.49
N VAL A 42 1.62 -36.15 -8.42
CA VAL A 42 2.47 -35.00 -8.10
C VAL A 42 1.52 -33.88 -7.66
N GLN A 43 1.40 -33.70 -6.36
CA GLN A 43 0.74 -32.47 -5.85
C GLN A 43 1.56 -31.31 -6.37
N VAL A 44 0.96 -30.56 -7.31
CA VAL A 44 1.42 -29.20 -7.58
C VAL A 44 1.14 -28.44 -6.29
N GLY A 45 2.12 -28.45 -5.39
CA GLY A 45 2.02 -27.70 -4.13
C GLY A 45 1.62 -26.26 -4.42
N PRO A 46 0.98 -25.57 -3.48
CA PRO A 46 0.66 -24.17 -3.64
C PRO A 46 1.95 -23.47 -4.09
N LYS A 47 1.88 -22.80 -5.24
CA LYS A 47 3.00 -22.10 -5.86
C LYS A 47 3.75 -21.37 -4.75
N LYS A 48 4.95 -21.88 -4.40
CA LYS A 48 5.81 -21.32 -3.35
C LYS A 48 5.77 -19.81 -3.54
N PRO A 49 5.44 -19.02 -2.52
CA PRO A 49 5.48 -17.56 -2.66
C PRO A 49 6.82 -17.25 -3.30
N ALA A 50 6.82 -16.55 -4.43
CA ALA A 50 8.04 -16.19 -5.12
C ALA A 50 8.99 -15.64 -4.05
N ALA A 51 10.20 -16.16 -3.98
CA ALA A 51 11.21 -15.68 -3.04
C ALA A 51 11.16 -14.15 -3.10
N PRO A 52 11.24 -13.42 -1.96
CA PRO A 52 11.11 -11.98 -1.96
C PRO A 52 12.09 -11.43 -3.00
N GLY A 53 11.54 -11.01 -4.14
CA GLY A 53 12.32 -10.45 -5.24
C GLY A 53 13.18 -9.33 -4.67
N LYS A 54 14.35 -9.09 -5.25
CA LYS A 54 15.20 -7.95 -4.84
C LYS A 54 14.30 -6.73 -4.65
N PRO A 55 14.46 -5.95 -3.57
CA PRO A 55 13.62 -4.80 -3.32
C PRO A 55 13.65 -3.88 -4.54
N LEU A 56 12.48 -3.44 -4.99
CA LEU A 56 12.36 -2.56 -6.14
C LEU A 56 13.20 -1.30 -5.92
N SER A 57 13.92 -0.89 -6.95
CA SER A 57 14.63 0.40 -6.94
C SER A 57 13.64 1.56 -6.79
N VAL A 58 14.10 2.71 -6.33
CA VAL A 58 13.26 3.92 -6.23
C VAL A 58 12.62 4.25 -7.58
N ALA A 59 13.36 4.13 -8.67
CA ALA A 59 12.85 4.37 -10.01
C ALA A 59 11.70 3.41 -10.39
N GLN A 60 11.83 2.13 -10.09
CA GLN A 60 10.77 1.15 -10.32
C GLN A 60 9.52 1.42 -9.46
N LYS A 61 9.72 1.86 -8.21
CA LYS A 61 8.60 2.26 -7.33
C LYS A 61 7.87 3.48 -7.88
N LEU A 62 8.60 4.50 -8.36
CA LEU A 62 8.01 5.68 -8.97
C LEU A 62 7.21 5.33 -10.24
N GLN A 63 7.73 4.43 -11.08
CA GLN A 63 7.00 3.93 -12.24
C GLN A 63 5.74 3.16 -11.86
N ALA A 64 5.77 2.38 -10.79
CA ALA A 64 4.57 1.70 -10.30
C ALA A 64 3.48 2.69 -9.85
N CYS A 65 3.85 3.84 -9.30
CA CYS A 65 2.90 4.89 -8.95
C CYS A 65 2.27 5.55 -10.19
N GLN A 66 2.96 5.57 -11.34
CA GLN A 66 2.41 6.10 -12.59
C GLN A 66 1.30 5.23 -13.20
N ASP A 67 1.15 3.97 -12.76
CA ASP A 67 0.03 3.12 -13.17
C ASP A 67 -1.31 3.54 -12.53
N ILE A 68 -1.27 4.38 -11.49
CA ILE A 68 -2.44 4.98 -10.87
C ILE A 68 -2.87 6.18 -11.71
N ASP A 69 -4.18 6.45 -11.80
CA ASP A 69 -4.71 7.57 -12.55
C ASP A 69 -4.04 8.89 -12.17
N ASP A 70 -3.74 9.70 -13.21
CA ASP A 70 -3.11 11.00 -13.02
C ASP A 70 -4.01 11.98 -12.26
N ALA A 71 -3.40 12.97 -11.63
CA ALA A 71 -4.08 13.99 -10.83
C ALA A 71 -4.95 13.44 -9.68
N THR A 72 -4.65 12.23 -9.18
CA THR A 72 -5.37 11.61 -8.06
C THR A 72 -4.57 11.69 -6.76
N LYS A 73 -5.29 11.70 -5.62
CA LYS A 73 -4.66 11.62 -4.29
C LYS A 73 -3.98 10.28 -4.06
N GLU A 74 -4.48 9.23 -4.69
CA GLU A 74 -3.93 7.87 -4.62
C GLU A 74 -2.51 7.84 -5.20
N ARG A 75 -2.30 8.48 -6.36
CA ARG A 75 -0.98 8.61 -6.96
C ARG A 75 -0.04 9.41 -6.05
N LEU A 76 -0.51 10.52 -5.48
CA LEU A 76 0.28 11.30 -4.53
C LEU A 76 0.65 10.47 -3.30
N THR A 77 -0.30 9.74 -2.72
CA THR A 77 -0.08 8.86 -1.58
C THR A 77 0.97 7.79 -1.89
N CYS A 78 0.97 7.25 -3.11
CA CYS A 78 1.98 6.31 -3.57
C CYS A 78 3.38 6.94 -3.56
N TYR A 79 3.53 8.15 -4.09
CA TYR A 79 4.80 8.90 -4.07
C TYR A 79 5.24 9.27 -2.65
N ASP A 80 4.30 9.72 -1.82
CA ASP A 80 4.56 10.06 -0.41
C ASP A 80 4.97 8.83 0.42
N GLY A 81 4.55 7.63 0.01
CA GLY A 81 5.02 6.36 0.58
C GLY A 81 6.49 6.06 0.25
N ILE A 82 7.02 6.62 -0.86
CA ILE A 82 8.44 6.49 -1.23
C ILE A 82 9.27 7.61 -0.58
N PHE A 83 8.74 8.84 -0.60
CA PHE A 83 9.36 10.04 -0.04
C PHE A 83 8.39 10.73 0.90
N ALA A 84 8.48 10.42 2.18
CA ALA A 84 7.60 11.01 3.19
C ALA A 84 7.60 12.55 3.11
N PRO A 85 6.43 13.22 3.08
CA PRO A 85 6.33 14.66 2.94
C PRO A 85 6.99 15.38 4.13
N GLN A 86 7.78 16.40 3.82
CA GLN A 86 8.46 17.24 4.79
C GLN A 86 8.35 18.71 4.37
N PRO A 87 7.15 19.30 4.44
CA PRO A 87 6.91 20.63 3.91
C PRO A 87 7.79 21.69 4.59
N LYS A 88 8.37 22.58 3.77
CA LYS A 88 9.16 23.72 4.23
C LYS A 88 8.44 25.02 3.90
N PRO A 89 8.57 26.07 4.73
CA PRO A 89 7.93 27.38 4.46
C PRO A 89 8.38 28.02 3.15
N LYS A 90 9.62 27.78 2.76
CA LYS A 90 10.23 28.25 1.49
C LYS A 90 11.05 27.10 0.90
N PRO A 91 10.39 26.18 0.17
CA PRO A 91 11.12 25.08 -0.44
C PRO A 91 12.03 25.62 -1.55
N PRO A 92 13.27 25.13 -1.68
CA PRO A 92 14.12 25.43 -2.83
C PRO A 92 13.50 24.82 -4.09
N ALA A 93 13.83 25.38 -5.26
CA ALA A 93 13.46 24.75 -6.52
C ALA A 93 13.96 23.30 -6.55
N ALA A 94 13.06 22.36 -6.90
CA ALA A 94 13.38 20.95 -6.91
C ALA A 94 14.44 20.63 -7.99
N LYS A 95 15.58 20.14 -7.57
CA LYS A 95 16.67 19.66 -8.45
C LYS A 95 16.58 18.17 -8.72
N GLY A 96 15.83 17.43 -7.89
CA GLY A 96 15.62 16.01 -7.98
C GLY A 96 14.28 15.59 -7.39
N VAL A 97 13.84 14.37 -7.70
CA VAL A 97 12.56 13.83 -7.23
C VAL A 97 12.41 13.88 -5.70
N ASN A 98 13.49 13.71 -4.97
CA ASN A 98 13.49 13.76 -3.51
C ASN A 98 13.14 15.15 -2.96
N ASP A 99 13.34 16.21 -3.72
CA ASP A 99 13.09 17.58 -3.29
C ASP A 99 11.59 17.92 -3.34
N CYS A 100 10.80 17.18 -4.13
CA CYS A 100 9.35 17.35 -4.23
C CYS A 100 8.66 17.23 -2.87
N ARG A 101 9.18 16.40 -1.96
CA ARG A 101 8.64 16.21 -0.61
C ARG A 101 8.62 17.49 0.25
N PHE A 102 9.39 18.52 -0.12
CA PHE A 102 9.44 19.78 0.63
C PHE A 102 8.34 20.76 0.24
N LEU A 103 7.64 20.52 -0.87
CA LEU A 103 6.49 21.32 -1.30
C LEU A 103 5.33 21.13 -0.31
N LYS A 104 4.68 22.23 0.03
CA LYS A 104 3.59 22.26 1.01
C LYS A 104 2.27 21.84 0.38
N GLU A 105 1.98 22.37 -0.80
CA GLU A 105 0.73 22.13 -1.50
C GLU A 105 0.76 20.74 -2.18
N GLU A 106 -0.32 19.97 -2.01
CA GLU A 106 -0.43 18.60 -2.53
C GLU A 106 -0.34 18.56 -4.05
N ASP A 107 -1.03 19.50 -4.72
CA ASP A 107 -1.06 19.56 -6.19
C ASP A 107 0.32 19.92 -6.77
N GLU A 108 1.04 20.84 -6.13
CA GLU A 108 2.41 21.18 -6.54
C GLU A 108 3.36 19.99 -6.32
N ARG A 109 3.19 19.28 -5.21
CA ARG A 109 3.99 18.11 -4.89
C ARG A 109 3.73 16.99 -5.89
N LEU A 110 2.47 16.72 -6.23
CA LEU A 110 2.09 15.73 -7.25
C LEU A 110 2.66 16.09 -8.62
N THR A 111 2.50 17.34 -9.05
CA THR A 111 3.05 17.84 -10.32
C THR A 111 4.57 17.70 -10.37
N CYS A 112 5.25 18.00 -9.27
CA CYS A 112 6.69 17.85 -9.15
C CYS A 112 7.11 16.37 -9.31
N PHE A 113 6.47 15.45 -8.59
CA PHE A 113 6.77 14.02 -8.69
C PHE A 113 6.52 13.48 -10.10
N ASN A 114 5.39 13.82 -10.73
CA ASN A 114 5.07 13.42 -12.09
C ASN A 114 6.15 13.89 -13.07
N GLY A 115 6.58 15.17 -12.99
CA GLY A 115 7.59 15.72 -13.87
C GLY A 115 8.97 15.04 -13.78
N PHE A 116 9.33 14.44 -12.63
CA PHE A 116 10.53 13.62 -12.49
C PHE A 116 10.29 12.17 -12.90
N ALA A 117 9.14 11.59 -12.53
CA ALA A 117 8.81 10.21 -12.85
C ALA A 117 8.70 9.97 -14.36
N ASP A 118 8.13 10.93 -15.11
CA ASP A 118 8.00 10.86 -16.57
C ASP A 118 9.35 10.84 -17.31
N LYS A 119 10.40 11.37 -16.68
CA LYS A 119 11.76 11.38 -17.23
C LYS A 119 12.52 10.07 -16.99
N ILE A 120 11.98 9.18 -16.17
CA ILE A 120 12.60 7.89 -15.90
C ILE A 120 12.36 6.96 -17.11
N PRO A 121 13.41 6.38 -17.71
CA PRO A 121 13.22 5.39 -18.77
C PRO A 121 12.45 4.19 -18.23
N LYS A 122 11.55 3.60 -19.04
CA LYS A 122 10.79 2.43 -18.63
C LYS A 122 11.73 1.28 -18.27
N LEU A 123 11.74 0.89 -17.01
CA LEU A 123 12.55 -0.19 -16.48
C LEU A 123 11.77 -1.51 -16.52
N PRO A 124 12.43 -2.65 -16.76
CA PRO A 124 11.78 -3.95 -16.64
C PRO A 124 11.34 -4.19 -15.18
N ARG A 125 10.14 -4.74 -15.03
CA ARG A 125 9.56 -5.13 -13.74
C ARG A 125 9.87 -6.58 -13.41
#